data_05039a875cdd0bbe7f2c72ca7e538a12
#
_entry.id   05039a875cdd0bbe7f2c72ca7e538a12
#
_cell.length_a   1.000
_cell.length_b   1.000
_cell.length_c   1.000
_cell.angle_alpha   90.00
_cell.angle_beta   90.00
_cell.angle_gamma   90.00
#
_symmetry.space_group_name_H-M   'P 1'
#
loop_
_entity.id
_entity.type
_entity.pdbx_description
1 polymer ?
#
loop_
_entity_poly.entity_id
_entity_poly.type
_entity_poly.pdbx_seq_one_letter_code
_entity_poly.pdbx_strand_id
1 'polypeptide(L)'
;MRSENLPQILIALLVIATVAVGLFVVGGPGAGRMEKRDETRIADLRQLGTFVHCAADLNQNTLPEVLTQNAECNKDIRLADPFTNTPYKYEKVSPTTFRLCAELERPEASAQTLFHNTEFEPSTGCLTVSYLR
;
A
#
# COMPACT_ATOMS: atom_id res chain seq x y z
N MET A 1 15.46 -17.14 50.04
CA MET A 1 14.91 -17.61 48.75
C MET A 1 15.38 -19.05 48.58
N ARG A 2 14.43 -19.97 48.52
CA ARG A 2 14.74 -21.39 48.34
C ARG A 2 15.22 -21.62 46.91
N SER A 3 16.36 -22.32 46.76
CA SER A 3 16.96 -22.68 45.47
C SER A 3 16.08 -23.51 44.55
N GLU A 4 14.98 -24.01 45.06
CA GLU A 4 13.99 -24.84 44.34
C GLU A 4 13.25 -24.06 43.21
N ASN A 5 13.15 -22.74 43.31
CA ASN A 5 12.48 -21.91 42.29
C ASN A 5 13.43 -21.34 41.22
N LEU A 6 14.74 -21.56 41.36
CA LEU A 6 15.73 -21.05 40.43
C LEU A 6 15.52 -21.51 38.99
N PRO A 7 15.27 -22.81 38.69
CA PRO A 7 15.05 -23.26 37.35
C PRO A 7 13.75 -22.69 36.73
N GLN A 8 12.73 -22.50 37.54
CA GLN A 8 11.46 -21.89 37.07
C GLN A 8 11.62 -20.43 36.70
N ILE A 9 12.40 -19.67 37.49
CA ILE A 9 12.73 -18.27 37.22
C ILE A 9 13.57 -18.15 35.93
N LEU A 10 14.56 -19.04 35.75
CA LEU A 10 15.40 -19.04 34.56
C LEU A 10 14.55 -19.32 33.27
N ILE A 11 13.64 -20.29 33.33
CA ILE A 11 12.73 -20.60 32.21
C ILE A 11 11.84 -19.39 31.91
N ALA A 12 11.25 -18.77 32.92
CA ALA A 12 10.40 -17.59 32.76
C ALA A 12 11.16 -16.41 32.09
N LEU A 13 12.41 -16.15 32.58
CA LEU A 13 13.27 -15.11 31.98
C LEU A 13 13.61 -15.40 30.52
N LEU A 14 13.91 -16.66 30.20
CA LEU A 14 14.21 -17.07 28.83
C LEU A 14 13.01 -16.88 27.91
N VAL A 15 11.80 -17.25 28.36
CA VAL A 15 10.56 -17.04 27.60
C VAL A 15 10.31 -15.55 27.37
N ILE A 16 10.45 -14.73 28.42
CA ILE A 16 10.27 -13.26 28.29
C ILE A 16 11.28 -12.67 27.31
N ALA A 17 12.55 -13.09 27.40
CA ALA A 17 13.59 -12.61 26.50
C ALA A 17 13.32 -13.00 25.03
N THR A 18 12.90 -14.23 24.75
CA THR A 18 12.58 -14.68 23.40
C THR A 18 11.38 -13.96 22.82
N VAL A 19 10.33 -13.72 23.61
CA VAL A 19 9.16 -12.95 23.19
C VAL A 19 9.54 -11.49 22.91
N ALA A 20 10.32 -10.87 23.78
CA ALA A 20 10.80 -9.50 23.58
C ALA A 20 11.61 -9.35 22.30
N VAL A 21 12.58 -10.25 22.07
CA VAL A 21 13.38 -10.26 20.82
C VAL A 21 12.50 -10.47 19.62
N GLY A 22 11.53 -11.40 19.66
CA GLY A 22 10.59 -11.64 18.58
C GLY A 22 9.79 -10.39 18.21
N LEU A 23 9.28 -9.66 19.20
CA LEU A 23 8.55 -8.40 18.99
C LEU A 23 9.44 -7.30 18.38
N PHE A 24 10.71 -7.23 18.79
CA PHE A 24 11.66 -6.28 18.19
C PHE A 24 11.96 -6.60 16.73
N VAL A 25 12.15 -7.87 16.37
CA VAL A 25 12.46 -8.30 15.02
C VAL A 25 11.28 -8.07 14.05
N VAL A 26 10.06 -8.32 14.51
CA VAL A 26 8.83 -8.12 13.69
C VAL A 26 8.44 -6.64 13.57
N GLY A 27 9.07 -5.74 14.35
CA GLY A 27 8.81 -4.29 14.27
C GLY A 27 7.62 -3.81 15.10
N GLY A 28 7.05 -4.69 15.93
CA GLY A 28 6.01 -4.35 16.90
C GLY A 28 4.66 -3.93 16.30
N PRO A 29 3.66 -3.59 17.14
CA PRO A 29 2.31 -3.29 16.70
C PRO A 29 2.19 -1.99 15.87
N GLY A 30 3.14 -1.07 15.99
CA GLY A 30 3.20 0.15 15.19
C GLY A 30 3.49 -0.12 13.72
N ALA A 31 4.45 -1.01 13.45
CA ALA A 31 4.84 -1.41 12.10
C ALA A 31 3.67 -2.09 11.34
N GLY A 32 2.94 -2.97 12.02
CA GLY A 32 1.75 -3.61 11.42
C GLY A 32 0.62 -2.64 11.07
N ARG A 33 0.46 -1.55 11.84
CA ARG A 33 -0.51 -0.51 11.51
C ARG A 33 -0.11 0.30 10.27
N MET A 34 1.18 0.61 10.12
CA MET A 34 1.70 1.30 8.92
C MET A 34 1.51 0.45 7.68
N GLU A 35 1.87 -0.83 7.76
CA GLU A 35 1.70 -1.79 6.67
C GLU A 35 0.22 -1.94 6.25
N LYS A 36 -0.69 -1.99 7.22
CA LYS A 36 -2.14 -2.05 6.95
C LYS A 36 -2.67 -0.79 6.25
N ARG A 37 -2.13 0.39 6.58
CA ARG A 37 -2.47 1.63 5.87
C ARG A 37 -1.92 1.62 4.46
N ASP A 38 -0.70 1.13 4.26
CA ASP A 38 -0.10 1.01 2.93
C ASP A 38 -0.85 0.02 2.04
N GLU A 39 -1.30 -1.12 2.58
CA GLU A 39 -2.20 -2.04 1.86
C GLU A 39 -3.46 -1.33 1.35
N THR A 40 -4.05 -0.46 2.16
CA THR A 40 -5.24 0.32 1.77
C THR A 40 -4.91 1.29 0.64
N ARG A 41 -3.80 2.02 0.73
CA ARG A 41 -3.33 2.94 -0.33
C ARG A 41 -3.11 2.22 -1.64
N ILE A 42 -2.46 1.06 -1.59
CA ILE A 42 -2.21 0.24 -2.77
C ILE A 42 -3.50 -0.29 -3.38
N ALA A 43 -4.46 -0.71 -2.56
CA ALA A 43 -5.78 -1.12 -3.03
C ALA A 43 -6.50 0.04 -3.72
N ASP A 44 -6.39 1.25 -3.18
CA ASP A 44 -6.94 2.46 -3.80
C ASP A 44 -6.27 2.77 -5.15
N LEU A 45 -4.94 2.65 -5.25
CA LEU A 45 -4.23 2.84 -6.53
C LEU A 45 -4.69 1.85 -7.60
N ARG A 46 -4.96 0.59 -7.24
CA ARG A 46 -5.50 -0.41 -8.16
C ARG A 46 -6.91 -0.05 -8.64
N GLN A 47 -7.77 0.39 -7.73
CA GLN A 47 -9.11 0.84 -8.07
C GLN A 47 -9.06 2.08 -8.97
N LEU A 48 -8.15 3.02 -8.69
CA LEU A 48 -7.90 4.17 -9.53
C LEU A 48 -7.40 3.77 -10.92
N GLY A 49 -6.54 2.76 -11.02
CA GLY A 49 -6.11 2.21 -12.32
C GLY A 49 -7.31 1.73 -13.15
N THR A 50 -8.20 0.95 -12.55
CA THR A 50 -9.43 0.49 -13.22
C THR A 50 -10.36 1.67 -13.59
N PHE A 51 -10.45 2.66 -12.72
CA PHE A 51 -11.22 3.87 -12.97
C PHE A 51 -10.67 4.66 -14.16
N VAL A 52 -9.34 4.81 -14.28
CA VAL A 52 -8.69 5.49 -15.42
C VAL A 52 -8.97 4.76 -16.73
N HIS A 53 -8.96 3.41 -16.73
CA HIS A 53 -9.34 2.62 -17.91
C HIS A 53 -10.77 2.92 -18.34
N CYS A 54 -11.73 2.87 -17.42
CA CYS A 54 -13.12 3.21 -17.72
C CYS A 54 -13.28 4.65 -18.23
N ALA A 55 -12.60 5.61 -17.58
CA ALA A 55 -12.65 7.01 -18.01
C ALA A 55 -12.06 7.20 -19.41
N ALA A 56 -11.02 6.45 -19.77
CA ALA A 56 -10.44 6.47 -21.10
C ALA A 56 -11.39 5.87 -22.14
N ASP A 57 -12.07 4.75 -21.81
CA ASP A 57 -13.07 4.13 -22.69
C ASP A 57 -14.22 5.08 -23.03
N LEU A 58 -14.70 5.82 -22.03
CA LEU A 58 -15.74 6.84 -22.22
C LEU A 58 -15.23 8.07 -22.99
N ASN A 59 -13.94 8.34 -22.95
CA ASN A 59 -13.30 9.47 -23.62
C ASN A 59 -12.64 9.08 -24.94
N GLN A 60 -13.32 8.28 -25.75
CA GLN A 60 -12.86 7.83 -27.08
C GLN A 60 -11.49 7.14 -27.07
N ASN A 61 -11.24 6.30 -26.05
CA ASN A 61 -9.96 5.62 -25.80
C ASN A 61 -8.77 6.57 -25.58
N THR A 62 -9.03 7.74 -25.01
CA THR A 62 -7.99 8.74 -24.70
C THR A 62 -7.89 8.89 -23.18
N LEU A 63 -6.66 8.74 -22.65
CA LEU A 63 -6.39 8.94 -21.23
C LEU A 63 -6.76 10.37 -20.81
N PRO A 64 -7.47 10.53 -19.68
CA PRO A 64 -7.82 11.86 -19.17
C PRO A 64 -6.56 12.63 -18.76
N GLU A 65 -6.61 13.96 -18.89
CA GLU A 65 -5.51 14.82 -18.42
C GLU A 65 -5.55 15.03 -16.90
N VAL A 66 -6.74 14.99 -16.32
CA VAL A 66 -6.96 15.15 -14.88
C VAL A 66 -8.00 14.14 -14.40
N LEU A 67 -7.77 13.55 -13.23
CA LEU A 67 -8.77 12.68 -12.61
C LEU A 67 -9.84 13.51 -11.91
N THR A 68 -11.07 13.33 -12.36
CA THR A 68 -12.26 13.89 -11.70
C THR A 68 -13.24 12.74 -11.45
N GLN A 69 -14.02 12.87 -10.38
CA GLN A 69 -15.06 11.86 -10.12
C GLN A 69 -16.01 11.75 -11.29
N ASN A 70 -16.27 10.52 -11.72
CA ASN A 70 -17.22 10.21 -12.78
C ASN A 70 -18.16 9.12 -12.28
N ALA A 71 -19.46 9.46 -12.22
CA ALA A 71 -20.49 8.55 -11.74
C ALA A 71 -20.71 7.33 -12.66
N GLU A 72 -20.35 7.42 -13.93
CA GLU A 72 -20.51 6.33 -14.90
C GLU A 72 -19.45 5.22 -14.68
N CYS A 73 -18.24 5.59 -14.19
CA CYS A 73 -17.20 4.61 -13.89
C CYS A 73 -17.26 4.12 -12.45
N ASN A 74 -17.17 5.03 -11.51
CA ASN A 74 -17.30 4.75 -10.08
C ASN A 74 -17.50 6.07 -9.31
N LYS A 75 -18.70 6.25 -8.78
CA LYS A 75 -19.05 7.46 -8.02
C LYS A 75 -18.36 7.55 -6.66
N ASP A 76 -17.96 6.39 -6.11
CA ASP A 76 -17.40 6.28 -4.75
C ASP A 76 -15.88 6.11 -4.77
N ILE A 77 -15.22 6.39 -5.92
CA ILE A 77 -13.78 6.28 -6.04
C ILE A 77 -13.06 7.26 -5.12
N ARG A 78 -12.09 6.78 -4.36
CA ARG A 78 -11.24 7.62 -3.51
C ARG A 78 -10.11 8.21 -4.34
N LEU A 79 -10.06 9.54 -4.42
CA LEU A 79 -9.00 10.29 -5.10
C LEU A 79 -7.91 10.76 -4.13
N ALA A 80 -8.08 10.52 -2.83
CA ALA A 80 -7.15 10.90 -1.78
C ALA A 80 -6.98 9.80 -0.75
N ASP A 81 -5.81 9.78 -0.11
CA ASP A 81 -5.47 8.90 1.01
C ASP A 81 -6.47 9.09 2.17
N PRO A 82 -7.15 8.03 2.63
CA PRO A 82 -8.14 8.13 3.71
C PRO A 82 -7.52 8.47 5.08
N PHE A 83 -6.21 8.38 5.25
CA PHE A 83 -5.52 8.61 6.52
C PHE A 83 -4.89 10.00 6.61
N THR A 84 -4.39 10.54 5.50
CA THR A 84 -3.71 11.84 5.44
C THR A 84 -4.50 12.89 4.68
N ASN A 85 -5.53 12.47 3.95
CA ASN A 85 -6.32 13.30 3.04
C ASN A 85 -5.49 13.94 1.91
N THR A 86 -4.30 13.40 1.64
CA THR A 86 -3.43 13.84 0.55
C THR A 86 -3.93 13.25 -0.75
N PRO A 87 -4.15 14.05 -1.81
CA PRO A 87 -4.57 13.54 -3.11
C PRO A 87 -3.54 12.56 -3.69
N TYR A 88 -4.00 11.44 -4.26
CA TYR A 88 -3.16 10.57 -5.06
C TYR A 88 -2.69 11.30 -6.32
N LYS A 89 -1.41 11.12 -6.65
CA LYS A 89 -0.84 11.76 -7.84
C LYS A 89 -1.16 10.91 -9.07
N TYR A 90 -1.73 11.55 -10.07
CA TYR A 90 -1.95 10.98 -11.39
C TYR A 90 -1.06 11.72 -12.39
N GLU A 91 -0.36 10.98 -13.23
CA GLU A 91 0.49 11.52 -14.28
C GLU A 91 0.29 10.72 -15.57
N LYS A 92 -0.10 11.39 -16.63
CA LYS A 92 -0.14 10.82 -17.97
C LYS A 92 1.26 10.86 -18.56
N VAL A 93 1.91 9.70 -18.63
CA VAL A 93 3.29 9.57 -19.12
C VAL A 93 3.35 9.55 -20.64
N SER A 94 2.37 8.89 -21.27
CA SER A 94 2.24 8.78 -22.74
C SER A 94 0.76 8.69 -23.12
N PRO A 95 0.43 8.70 -24.42
CA PRO A 95 -0.96 8.49 -24.85
C PRO A 95 -1.61 7.20 -24.35
N THR A 96 -0.78 6.18 -24.01
CA THR A 96 -1.23 4.85 -23.57
C THR A 96 -0.70 4.43 -22.23
N THR A 97 0.04 5.28 -21.51
CA THR A 97 0.65 4.92 -20.23
C THR A 97 0.43 6.03 -19.22
N PHE A 98 0.01 5.67 -18.04
CA PHE A 98 -0.14 6.58 -16.91
C PHE A 98 0.50 6.03 -15.65
N ARG A 99 0.76 6.90 -14.70
CA ARG A 99 1.34 6.60 -13.40
C ARG A 99 0.43 7.09 -12.28
N LEU A 100 0.27 6.26 -11.27
CA LEU A 100 -0.46 6.59 -10.05
C LEU A 100 0.47 6.41 -8.86
N CYS A 101 0.58 7.42 -8.00
CA CYS A 101 1.49 7.39 -6.86
C CYS A 101 0.77 7.70 -5.55
N ALA A 102 1.20 6.99 -4.49
CA ALA A 102 0.81 7.21 -3.11
C ALA A 102 2.05 7.33 -2.22
N GLU A 103 1.94 8.09 -1.14
CA GLU A 103 3.00 8.16 -0.12
C GLU A 103 2.86 6.96 0.82
N LEU A 104 3.76 5.98 0.71
CA LEU A 104 3.79 4.80 1.55
C LEU A 104 4.66 5.03 2.78
N GLU A 105 4.23 4.46 3.92
CA GLU A 105 4.99 4.53 5.18
C GLU A 105 6.06 3.45 5.27
N ARG A 106 5.79 2.28 4.65
CA ARG A 106 6.72 1.14 4.58
C ARG A 106 6.74 0.52 3.17
N PRO A 107 7.29 1.22 2.19
CA PRO A 107 7.20 0.81 0.79
C PRO A 107 7.83 -0.56 0.51
N GLU A 108 8.95 -0.90 1.16
CA GLU A 108 9.65 -2.16 0.94
C GLU A 108 8.88 -3.37 1.44
N ALA A 109 8.22 -3.27 2.60
CA ALA A 109 7.41 -4.34 3.17
C ALA A 109 6.15 -4.59 2.32
N SER A 110 5.53 -3.51 1.86
CA SER A 110 4.30 -3.56 1.06
C SER A 110 4.52 -4.13 -0.34
N ALA A 111 5.68 -3.88 -0.94
CA ALA A 111 6.01 -4.34 -2.29
C ALA A 111 6.13 -5.87 -2.39
N GLN A 112 6.67 -6.53 -1.37
CA GLN A 112 6.89 -7.98 -1.40
C GLN A 112 5.58 -8.79 -1.38
N THR A 113 4.54 -8.25 -0.78
CA THR A 113 3.29 -8.98 -0.55
C THR A 113 2.28 -8.80 -1.70
N LEU A 114 2.34 -7.71 -2.45
CA LEU A 114 1.21 -7.27 -3.27
C LEU A 114 1.47 -7.18 -4.78
N PHE A 115 2.73 -7.20 -5.23
CA PHE A 115 3.07 -6.94 -6.63
C PHE A 115 3.95 -8.00 -7.28
N HIS A 116 3.39 -9.19 -7.47
CA HIS A 116 4.13 -10.26 -8.14
C HIS A 116 4.30 -10.03 -9.67
N ASN A 117 3.50 -9.13 -10.29
CA ASN A 117 3.47 -8.96 -11.75
C ASN A 117 3.07 -7.57 -12.26
N THR A 118 3.17 -6.51 -11.47
CA THR A 118 2.85 -5.14 -11.90
C THR A 118 4.06 -4.24 -11.79
N GLU A 119 4.20 -3.27 -12.70
CA GLU A 119 5.24 -2.25 -12.68
C GLU A 119 5.05 -1.25 -11.52
N PHE A 120 5.07 -1.78 -10.28
CA PHE A 120 5.06 -0.97 -9.08
C PHE A 120 6.48 -0.74 -8.61
N GLU A 121 6.84 0.51 -8.43
CA GLU A 121 8.13 0.91 -7.91
C GLU A 121 8.01 1.27 -6.43
N PRO A 122 8.52 0.40 -5.52
CA PRO A 122 8.37 0.61 -4.08
C PRO A 122 9.02 1.91 -3.58
N SER A 123 10.17 2.27 -4.14
CA SER A 123 10.95 3.45 -3.75
C SER A 123 10.19 4.76 -3.93
N THR A 124 9.33 4.82 -4.93
CA THR A 124 8.51 6.01 -5.27
C THR A 124 7.05 5.89 -4.86
N GLY A 125 6.60 4.68 -4.49
CA GLY A 125 5.19 4.39 -4.21
C GLY A 125 4.30 4.52 -5.44
N CYS A 126 4.88 4.38 -6.65
CA CYS A 126 4.19 4.60 -7.90
C CYS A 126 3.84 3.29 -8.62
N LEU A 127 2.64 3.22 -9.15
CA LEU A 127 2.13 2.17 -10.03
C LEU A 127 2.09 2.72 -11.45
N THR A 128 2.86 2.12 -12.37
CA THR A 128 2.80 2.43 -13.79
C THR A 128 1.87 1.44 -14.48
N VAL A 129 0.90 1.96 -15.22
CA VAL A 129 -0.12 1.14 -15.90
C VAL A 129 -0.16 1.51 -17.37
N SER A 130 -0.18 0.48 -18.22
CA SER A 130 -0.38 0.66 -19.66
C SER A 130 -1.86 0.43 -20.01
N TYR A 131 -2.47 1.39 -20.68
CA TYR A 131 -3.79 1.27 -21.28
C TYR A 131 -3.63 0.54 -22.62
N LEU A 132 -3.90 -0.75 -22.62
CA LEU A 132 -3.92 -1.55 -23.84
C LEU A 132 -5.36 -1.62 -24.36
N ARG A 133 -5.51 -1.34 -25.63
CA ARG A 133 -6.77 -1.40 -26.37
C ARG A 133 -7.08 -2.82 -26.83
#